data_daad164c96bd4577d78933586ea4b4a5
#
_entry.id   daad164c96bd4577d78933586ea4b4a5
#
_cell.length_a   1.000
_cell.length_b   1.000
_cell.length_c   1.000
_cell.angle_alpha   90.00
_cell.angle_beta   90.00
_cell.angle_gamma   90.00
#
_symmetry.space_group_name_H-M   'P 1'
#
loop_
_entity.id
_entity.type
_entity.pdbx_description
1 polymer ?
#
loop_
_entity_poly.entity_id
_entity_poly.type
_entity_poly.pdbx_seq_one_letter_code
_entity_poly.pdbx_strand_id
1 'polypeptide(L)'
;MTQLSSLCYIEKDNQYLMLHRVKKGNDENHDKWIGVGGKFEHGESPEDCMLREVWEETGYTLTSWKYRGIITFVYGEDTVEYMSLFTADGFKGAPTDCDEGVLEWVAKDRVPELNLWEGDRIFFRLLEEQEEFFSLKLVYNKQDVLEQAVLDGKELELFDILNEDGSKTGAIKERKVAHREGALHGTVHIWIVRENEKSGYDVLLQKRSDHKDSHPGCYDISSAGHISAGDEIMESALRELWEELGLSVQPEHLESFGTTHVKFEKTFYGKIFRDNEISSDFVYRQPVDIDKLNLQESEVSEVRWMDYEECRQKVAQGSMPNCINSEEFEKLGDYLGIR
;
A
#
# COMPACT_ATOMS: atom_id res chain seq x y z
N MET A 1 28.35 -6.01 0.90
CA MET A 1 28.91 -6.24 2.28
C MET A 1 27.73 -6.51 3.20
N THR A 2 27.82 -7.49 4.10
CA THR A 2 26.73 -7.78 5.07
C THR A 2 27.04 -7.06 6.37
N GLN A 3 26.07 -6.32 6.90
CA GLN A 3 26.19 -5.54 8.12
C GLN A 3 25.09 -5.94 9.12
N LEU A 4 25.41 -5.90 10.40
CA LEU A 4 24.44 -6.04 11.49
C LEU A 4 24.37 -4.72 12.25
N SER A 5 23.18 -4.31 12.59
CA SER A 5 22.92 -3.07 13.33
C SER A 5 21.69 -3.18 14.24
N SER A 6 21.54 -2.21 15.10
CA SER A 6 20.32 -1.98 15.88
C SER A 6 19.70 -0.65 15.50
N LEU A 7 18.39 -0.55 15.65
CA LEU A 7 17.58 0.65 15.45
C LEU A 7 16.54 0.74 16.56
N CYS A 8 16.50 1.85 17.28
CA CYS A 8 15.60 2.05 18.41
C CYS A 8 14.79 3.35 18.27
N TYR A 9 13.47 3.23 18.40
CA TYR A 9 12.56 4.36 18.52
C TYR A 9 12.18 4.54 19.99
N ILE A 10 12.69 5.61 20.63
CA ILE A 10 12.35 5.95 22.01
C ILE A 10 11.04 6.71 21.99
N GLU A 11 10.09 6.29 22.85
CA GLU A 11 8.73 6.79 22.87
C GLU A 11 8.45 7.59 24.15
N LYS A 12 7.79 8.72 24.02
CA LYS A 12 7.31 9.50 25.14
C LYS A 12 6.15 10.43 24.70
N ASP A 13 5.10 10.49 25.48
CA ASP A 13 3.98 11.44 25.28
C ASP A 13 3.43 11.46 23.82
N ASN A 14 3.24 10.26 23.25
CA ASN A 14 2.81 10.04 21.85
C ASN A 14 3.78 10.62 20.80
N GLN A 15 5.06 10.67 21.12
CA GLN A 15 6.15 11.10 20.24
C GLN A 15 7.21 10.03 20.12
N TYR A 16 7.95 10.04 19.01
CA TYR A 16 9.22 9.33 18.84
C TYR A 16 10.39 10.30 18.93
N LEU A 17 11.49 9.89 19.58
CA LEU A 17 12.77 10.58 19.42
C LEU A 17 13.37 10.17 18.08
N MET A 18 13.45 11.14 17.16
CA MET A 18 13.95 10.94 15.81
C MET A 18 15.30 11.62 15.64
N LEU A 19 16.19 11.00 14.89
CA LEU A 19 17.49 11.55 14.50
C LEU A 19 17.44 12.05 13.06
N HIS A 20 17.57 13.35 12.85
CA HIS A 20 17.77 13.96 11.53
C HIS A 20 19.23 13.93 11.16
N ARG A 21 19.64 13.10 10.21
CA ARG A 21 21.04 12.87 9.83
C ARG A 21 21.58 13.93 8.90
N VAL A 22 22.06 15.04 9.46
CA VAL A 22 22.53 16.21 8.70
C VAL A 22 24.01 16.54 8.88
N LYS A 23 24.71 15.85 9.81
CA LYS A 23 26.11 16.16 10.12
C LYS A 23 27.14 15.34 9.33
N LYS A 24 26.75 14.19 8.77
CA LYS A 24 27.62 13.34 7.95
C LYS A 24 27.28 13.47 6.46
N GLY A 25 28.20 14.05 5.66
CA GLY A 25 27.94 14.40 4.26
C GLY A 25 28.06 13.26 3.23
N ASN A 26 28.61 12.08 3.58
CA ASN A 26 28.78 10.91 2.71
C ASN A 26 28.10 9.69 3.34
N ASP A 27 26.80 9.79 3.60
CA ASP A 27 26.02 8.77 4.26
C ASP A 27 24.77 8.48 3.42
N GLU A 28 24.42 7.20 3.23
CA GLU A 28 23.21 6.77 2.54
C GLU A 28 21.94 7.34 3.22
N ASN A 29 22.03 7.62 4.53
CA ASN A 29 20.95 8.24 5.31
C ASN A 29 21.06 9.77 5.39
N HIS A 30 21.87 10.44 4.57
CA HIS A 30 21.97 11.89 4.60
C HIS A 30 20.61 12.56 4.36
N ASP A 31 20.26 13.53 5.21
CA ASP A 31 18.97 14.23 5.25
C ASP A 31 17.74 13.34 5.56
N LYS A 32 17.94 12.08 5.98
CA LYS A 32 16.86 11.21 6.43
C LYS A 32 16.60 11.37 7.93
N TRP A 33 15.35 11.10 8.32
CA TRP A 33 14.92 10.99 9.70
C TRP A 33 14.82 9.50 10.06
N ILE A 34 15.61 9.07 11.01
CA ILE A 34 15.69 7.66 11.42
C ILE A 34 15.59 7.53 12.95
N GLY A 35 15.54 6.31 13.47
CA GLY A 35 15.70 6.02 14.88
C GLY A 35 17.17 6.17 15.32
N VAL A 36 17.39 6.02 16.61
CA VAL A 36 18.74 5.94 17.23
C VAL A 36 19.30 4.54 17.06
N GLY A 37 20.56 4.40 16.67
CA GLY A 37 21.17 3.08 16.51
C GLY A 37 22.43 3.09 15.68
N GLY A 38 23.07 1.93 15.58
CA GLY A 38 24.31 1.77 14.85
C GLY A 38 24.77 0.33 14.70
N LYS A 39 26.00 0.16 14.28
CA LYS A 39 26.59 -1.14 13.94
C LYS A 39 27.01 -1.91 15.17
N PHE A 40 26.83 -3.24 15.12
CA PHE A 40 27.34 -4.11 16.17
C PHE A 40 28.85 -4.03 16.27
N GLU A 41 29.33 -3.95 17.50
CA GLU A 41 30.73 -4.23 17.83
C GLU A 41 30.97 -5.74 18.05
N HIS A 42 32.23 -6.12 18.13
CA HIS A 42 32.60 -7.53 18.26
C HIS A 42 32.08 -8.13 19.57
N GLY A 43 31.20 -9.11 19.46
CA GLY A 43 30.64 -9.86 20.58
C GLY A 43 29.38 -9.28 21.20
N GLU A 44 28.83 -8.19 20.65
CA GLU A 44 27.58 -7.62 21.11
C GLU A 44 26.35 -8.46 20.70
N SER A 45 25.39 -8.55 21.60
CA SER A 45 24.02 -8.94 21.29
C SER A 45 23.27 -7.76 20.67
N PRO A 46 22.07 -7.97 20.06
CA PRO A 46 21.22 -6.87 19.59
C PRO A 46 20.93 -5.84 20.68
N GLU A 47 20.68 -6.29 21.91
CA GLU A 47 20.40 -5.44 23.06
C GLU A 47 21.64 -4.67 23.52
N ASP A 48 22.83 -5.29 23.53
CA ASP A 48 24.08 -4.62 23.91
C ASP A 48 24.37 -3.45 22.98
N CYS A 49 24.29 -3.69 21.67
CA CYS A 49 24.47 -2.66 20.64
C CYS A 49 23.44 -1.53 20.81
N MET A 50 22.15 -1.85 20.91
CA MET A 50 21.09 -0.87 21.06
C MET A 50 21.28 -0.01 22.32
N LEU A 51 21.62 -0.61 23.46
CA LEU A 51 21.84 0.11 24.72
C LEU A 51 23.06 1.03 24.64
N ARG A 52 24.16 0.59 24.02
CA ARG A 52 25.37 1.41 23.81
C ARG A 52 25.07 2.59 22.91
N GLU A 53 24.51 2.35 21.72
CA GLU A 53 24.22 3.38 20.72
C GLU A 53 23.23 4.44 21.25
N VAL A 54 22.17 4.00 21.93
CA VAL A 54 21.22 4.94 22.57
C VAL A 54 21.93 5.82 23.59
N TRP A 55 22.82 5.24 24.41
CA TRP A 55 23.55 6.05 25.39
C TRP A 55 24.56 7.03 24.72
N GLU A 56 25.27 6.58 23.70
CA GLU A 56 26.27 7.40 22.99
C GLU A 56 25.63 8.55 22.22
N GLU A 57 24.53 8.27 21.51
CA GLU A 57 23.89 9.28 20.66
C GLU A 57 22.95 10.22 21.44
N THR A 58 22.34 9.76 22.53
CA THR A 58 21.31 10.55 23.22
C THR A 58 21.64 10.92 24.65
N GLY A 59 22.58 10.25 25.30
CA GLY A 59 22.83 10.36 26.75
C GLY A 59 21.78 9.68 27.62
N TYR A 60 20.77 9.03 27.05
CA TYR A 60 19.76 8.32 27.79
C TYR A 60 20.20 6.89 28.12
N THR A 61 19.83 6.44 29.31
CA THR A 61 19.93 5.04 29.73
C THR A 61 18.54 4.45 29.71
N LEU A 62 18.30 3.48 28.85
CA LEU A 62 17.00 2.80 28.78
C LEU A 62 16.72 1.96 30.02
N THR A 63 15.47 1.90 30.45
CA THR A 63 14.98 1.11 31.58
C THR A 63 13.87 0.14 31.19
N SER A 64 13.25 0.36 30.01
CA SER A 64 12.23 -0.51 29.42
C SER A 64 12.31 -0.41 27.90
N TRP A 65 12.33 -1.56 27.23
CA TRP A 65 12.35 -1.68 25.77
C TRP A 65 11.73 -2.98 25.31
N LYS A 66 11.37 -3.04 24.03
CA LYS A 66 10.82 -4.23 23.37
C LYS A 66 11.53 -4.47 22.04
N TYR A 67 11.96 -5.71 21.78
CA TYR A 67 12.44 -6.13 20.47
C TYR A 67 11.24 -6.38 19.56
N ARG A 68 11.08 -5.57 18.53
CA ARG A 68 9.88 -5.53 17.70
C ARG A 68 10.00 -6.37 16.43
N GLY A 69 11.18 -6.46 15.86
CA GLY A 69 11.37 -7.19 14.62
C GLY A 69 12.78 -7.10 14.06
N ILE A 70 12.97 -7.76 12.94
CA ILE A 70 14.20 -7.66 12.15
C ILE A 70 13.86 -7.05 10.79
N ILE A 71 14.62 -6.00 10.42
CA ILE A 71 14.53 -5.38 9.10
C ILE A 71 15.72 -5.84 8.28
N THR A 72 15.48 -6.45 7.13
CA THR A 72 16.52 -6.75 6.14
C THR A 72 16.48 -5.67 5.08
N PHE A 73 17.43 -4.74 5.16
CA PHE A 73 17.58 -3.66 4.18
C PHE A 73 18.57 -4.09 3.11
N VAL A 74 18.16 -4.09 1.85
CA VAL A 74 18.98 -4.41 0.69
C VAL A 74 19.04 -3.16 -0.19
N TYR A 75 20.26 -2.69 -0.48
CA TYR A 75 20.47 -1.51 -1.31
C TYR A 75 21.39 -1.86 -2.50
N GLY A 76 20.81 -1.83 -3.68
CA GLY A 76 21.47 -2.32 -4.88
C GLY A 76 21.93 -3.79 -4.75
N GLU A 77 23.03 -4.13 -5.39
CA GLU A 77 23.55 -5.51 -5.41
C GLU A 77 24.54 -5.80 -4.26
N ASP A 78 25.09 -4.76 -3.63
CA ASP A 78 26.29 -4.88 -2.81
C ASP A 78 26.07 -4.72 -1.30
N THR A 79 24.99 -4.05 -0.89
CA THR A 79 24.73 -3.71 0.51
C THR A 79 23.56 -4.51 1.04
N VAL A 80 23.79 -5.24 2.13
CA VAL A 80 22.74 -5.91 2.91
C VAL A 80 22.97 -5.58 4.37
N GLU A 81 21.95 -5.02 5.01
CA GLU A 81 21.95 -4.71 6.43
C GLU A 81 20.80 -5.44 7.13
N TYR A 82 21.11 -6.11 8.24
CA TYR A 82 20.12 -6.70 9.13
C TYR A 82 20.03 -5.83 10.38
N MET A 83 18.92 -5.09 10.49
CA MET A 83 18.68 -4.17 11.60
C MET A 83 17.76 -4.81 12.62
N SER A 84 18.20 -4.91 13.86
CA SER A 84 17.38 -5.30 15.00
C SER A 84 16.56 -4.09 15.45
N LEU A 85 15.24 -4.14 15.24
CA LEU A 85 14.33 -3.03 15.52
C LEU A 85 13.78 -3.10 16.93
N PHE A 86 13.94 -2.01 17.68
CA PHE A 86 13.45 -1.85 19.05
C PHE A 86 12.52 -0.65 19.20
N THR A 87 11.63 -0.71 20.19
CA THR A 87 10.96 0.45 20.78
C THR A 87 11.29 0.52 22.25
N ALA A 88 11.38 1.73 22.82
CA ALA A 88 11.67 1.93 24.24
C ALA A 88 10.79 3.02 24.82
N ASP A 89 10.05 2.72 25.90
CA ASP A 89 9.12 3.60 26.60
C ASP A 89 9.61 4.03 28.00
N GLY A 90 10.73 3.48 28.45
CA GLY A 90 11.35 3.80 29.72
C GLY A 90 12.80 4.21 29.59
N PHE A 91 13.14 5.41 30.05
CA PHE A 91 14.52 5.91 30.04
C PHE A 91 14.76 6.92 31.16
N LYS A 92 16.05 7.17 31.44
CA LYS A 92 16.54 8.16 32.43
C LYS A 92 17.79 8.81 31.89
N GLY A 93 18.17 9.95 32.48
CA GLY A 93 19.34 10.73 32.08
C GLY A 93 18.92 12.07 31.48
N ALA A 94 19.88 12.77 30.89
CA ALA A 94 19.68 14.03 30.21
C ALA A 94 20.19 13.92 28.79
N PRO A 95 19.55 14.59 27.81
CA PRO A 95 19.99 14.52 26.43
C PRO A 95 21.36 15.15 26.25
N THR A 96 22.17 14.55 25.35
CA THR A 96 23.45 15.06 24.88
C THR A 96 23.38 15.45 23.42
N ASP A 97 24.33 16.25 22.94
CA ASP A 97 24.44 16.53 21.51
C ASP A 97 24.88 15.26 20.78
N CYS A 98 24.14 14.92 19.72
CA CYS A 98 24.47 13.82 18.83
C CYS A 98 25.46 14.26 17.75
N ASP A 99 26.54 13.54 17.53
CA ASP A 99 27.56 13.84 16.52
C ASP A 99 27.09 13.53 15.09
N GLU A 100 26.03 12.74 14.91
CA GLU A 100 25.51 12.31 13.62
C GLU A 100 24.43 13.23 13.04
N GLY A 101 23.70 13.95 13.91
CA GLY A 101 22.60 14.77 13.47
C GLY A 101 21.94 15.58 14.59
N VAL A 102 20.67 15.89 14.39
CA VAL A 102 19.85 16.60 15.35
C VAL A 102 18.76 15.67 15.86
N LEU A 103 18.67 15.54 17.18
CA LEU A 103 17.62 14.76 17.85
C LEU A 103 16.40 15.66 18.11
N GLU A 104 15.21 15.16 17.73
CA GLU A 104 13.96 15.88 17.93
C GLU A 104 12.84 14.92 18.33
N TRP A 105 12.00 15.34 19.28
CA TRP A 105 10.77 14.65 19.62
C TRP A 105 9.69 15.00 18.59
N VAL A 106 9.29 14.03 17.78
CA VAL A 106 8.30 14.20 16.72
C VAL A 106 7.02 13.46 17.08
N ALA A 107 5.88 14.14 17.01
CA ALA A 107 4.57 13.53 17.22
C ALA A 107 4.36 12.38 16.22
N LYS A 108 3.83 11.24 16.68
CA LYS A 108 3.68 10.03 15.85
C LYS A 108 2.87 10.27 14.57
N ASP A 109 1.85 11.11 14.64
CA ASP A 109 1.01 11.50 13.50
C ASP A 109 1.73 12.39 12.48
N ARG A 110 2.85 13.02 12.87
CA ARG A 110 3.69 13.84 11.97
C ARG A 110 4.87 13.10 11.38
N VAL A 111 5.20 11.91 11.89
CA VAL A 111 6.30 11.09 11.35
C VAL A 111 6.15 10.84 9.84
N PRO A 112 4.95 10.56 9.29
CA PRO A 112 4.77 10.40 7.84
C PRO A 112 5.10 11.64 6.98
N GLU A 113 5.20 12.82 7.57
CA GLU A 113 5.57 14.07 6.87
C GLU A 113 7.09 14.24 6.69
N LEU A 114 7.88 13.42 7.40
CA LEU A 114 9.33 13.51 7.41
C LEU A 114 9.94 12.87 6.15
N ASN A 115 11.19 13.26 5.83
CA ASN A 115 11.99 12.61 4.80
C ASN A 115 12.50 11.27 5.30
N LEU A 116 11.68 10.22 5.16
CA LEU A 116 11.94 8.84 5.54
C LEU A 116 12.39 8.02 4.31
N TRP A 117 12.91 6.81 4.56
CA TRP A 117 12.85 5.74 3.56
C TRP A 117 11.41 5.26 3.42
N GLU A 118 10.96 4.94 2.20
CA GLU A 118 9.56 4.51 2.02
C GLU A 118 9.20 3.25 2.81
N GLY A 119 10.14 2.33 2.96
CA GLY A 119 9.97 1.13 3.79
C GLY A 119 9.81 1.42 5.28
N ASP A 120 10.32 2.56 5.77
CA ASP A 120 10.16 2.94 7.18
C ASP A 120 8.68 3.19 7.51
N ARG A 121 7.89 3.71 6.56
CA ARG A 121 6.45 3.90 6.69
C ARG A 121 5.72 2.59 6.94
N ILE A 122 6.24 1.48 6.35
CA ILE A 122 5.69 0.14 6.55
C ILE A 122 5.90 -0.30 7.99
N PHE A 123 7.15 -0.25 8.51
CA PHE A 123 7.36 -0.69 9.88
C PHE A 123 6.79 0.29 10.92
N PHE A 124 6.72 1.60 10.69
CA PHE A 124 5.98 2.50 11.59
C PHE A 124 4.51 2.09 11.71
N ARG A 125 3.85 1.75 10.59
CA ARG A 125 2.50 1.20 10.61
C ARG A 125 2.43 -0.09 11.42
N LEU A 126 3.37 -1.02 11.22
CA LEU A 126 3.43 -2.28 11.98
C LEU A 126 3.67 -2.05 13.48
N LEU A 127 4.51 -1.07 13.86
CA LEU A 127 4.73 -0.70 15.26
C LEU A 127 3.46 -0.19 15.95
N GLU A 128 2.56 0.46 15.20
CA GLU A 128 1.28 0.94 15.70
C GLU A 128 0.19 -0.13 15.72
N GLU A 129 0.18 -1.05 14.73
CA GLU A 129 -0.91 -1.99 14.50
C GLU A 129 -0.77 -3.30 15.26
N GLN A 130 0.45 -3.73 15.58
CA GLN A 130 0.70 -5.03 16.19
C GLN A 130 1.79 -4.99 17.26
N GLU A 131 1.66 -5.91 18.22
CA GLU A 131 2.61 -6.13 19.32
C GLU A 131 3.60 -7.27 19.03
N GLU A 132 3.31 -8.10 18.03
CA GLU A 132 4.06 -9.30 17.68
C GLU A 132 5.36 -8.96 16.96
N PHE A 133 6.34 -9.86 17.09
CA PHE A 133 7.60 -9.77 16.37
C PHE A 133 7.37 -10.01 14.88
N PHE A 134 8.06 -9.26 14.02
CA PHE A 134 7.96 -9.41 12.57
C PHE A 134 9.33 -9.41 11.87
N SER A 135 9.37 -9.99 10.69
CA SER A 135 10.50 -9.92 9.76
C SER A 135 10.09 -9.15 8.52
N LEU A 136 10.74 -8.01 8.27
CA LEU A 136 10.46 -7.16 7.10
C LEU A 136 11.71 -7.03 6.24
N LYS A 137 11.65 -7.50 4.99
CA LYS A 137 12.69 -7.28 3.98
C LYS A 137 12.28 -6.15 3.07
N LEU A 138 13.19 -5.21 2.85
CA LEU A 138 13.04 -4.03 2.00
C LEU A 138 14.17 -4.01 0.98
N VAL A 139 13.86 -3.98 -0.30
CA VAL A 139 14.84 -3.94 -1.39
C VAL A 139 14.73 -2.63 -2.12
N TYR A 140 15.83 -1.89 -2.17
CA TYR A 140 15.97 -0.61 -2.85
C TYR A 140 16.96 -0.70 -4.00
N ASN A 141 16.69 0.02 -5.07
CA ASN A 141 17.68 0.27 -6.09
C ASN A 141 18.63 1.42 -5.71
N LYS A 142 19.60 1.72 -6.59
CA LYS A 142 20.60 2.80 -6.36
C LYS A 142 20.05 4.22 -6.54
N GLN A 143 18.77 4.36 -6.85
CA GLN A 143 18.03 5.61 -6.95
C GLN A 143 17.11 5.83 -5.74
N ASP A 144 17.30 5.08 -4.64
CA ASP A 144 16.52 5.12 -3.41
C ASP A 144 15.03 4.72 -3.58
N VAL A 145 14.69 4.04 -4.68
CA VAL A 145 13.34 3.56 -4.94
C VAL A 145 13.15 2.18 -4.33
N LEU A 146 12.07 2.00 -3.56
CA LEU A 146 11.67 0.71 -3.00
C LEU A 146 11.12 -0.20 -4.11
N GLU A 147 11.81 -1.30 -4.41
CA GLU A 147 11.42 -2.25 -5.46
C GLU A 147 10.68 -3.47 -4.93
N GLN A 148 10.95 -3.86 -3.68
CA GLN A 148 10.29 -5.01 -3.06
C GLN A 148 10.15 -4.81 -1.55
N ALA A 149 9.04 -5.24 -0.99
CA ALA A 149 8.82 -5.37 0.44
C ALA A 149 8.21 -6.74 0.75
N VAL A 150 8.80 -7.46 1.72
CA VAL A 150 8.35 -8.80 2.13
C VAL A 150 8.18 -8.83 3.64
N LEU A 151 6.95 -9.09 4.11
CA LEU A 151 6.60 -9.19 5.52
C LEU A 151 6.34 -10.66 5.88
N ASP A 152 7.11 -11.20 6.83
CA ASP A 152 6.98 -12.58 7.32
C ASP A 152 6.92 -13.63 6.20
N GLY A 153 7.76 -13.41 5.16
CA GLY A 153 7.85 -14.26 3.99
C GLY A 153 6.78 -14.06 2.93
N LYS A 154 5.86 -13.09 3.12
CA LYS A 154 4.83 -12.73 2.13
C LYS A 154 5.16 -11.40 1.49
N GLU A 155 5.13 -11.37 0.16
CA GLU A 155 5.32 -10.14 -0.59
C GLU A 155 4.18 -9.16 -0.36
N LEU A 156 4.52 -7.88 -0.15
CA LEU A 156 3.57 -6.79 -0.01
C LEU A 156 3.34 -6.13 -1.36
N GLU A 157 2.10 -5.76 -1.62
CA GLU A 157 1.72 -5.06 -2.83
C GLU A 157 2.22 -3.62 -2.80
N LEU A 158 2.93 -3.22 -3.86
CA LEU A 158 3.50 -1.89 -4.03
C LEU A 158 2.83 -1.19 -5.21
N PHE A 159 2.60 0.12 -5.09
CA PHE A 159 1.99 0.97 -6.12
C PHE A 159 2.94 2.05 -6.61
N ASP A 160 2.97 2.29 -7.91
CA ASP A 160 3.49 3.54 -8.46
C ASP A 160 2.59 4.71 -8.04
N ILE A 161 3.18 5.76 -7.48
CA ILE A 161 2.44 6.97 -7.10
C ILE A 161 2.38 7.90 -8.29
N LEU A 162 1.18 8.43 -8.55
CA LEU A 162 0.87 9.23 -9.73
C LEU A 162 0.77 10.72 -9.42
N ASN A 163 1.01 11.54 -10.44
CA ASN A 163 0.59 12.92 -10.51
C ASN A 163 -0.88 13.01 -10.92
N GLU A 164 -1.50 14.18 -10.76
CA GLU A 164 -2.91 14.43 -11.15
C GLU A 164 -3.17 14.21 -12.66
N ASP A 165 -2.16 14.25 -13.49
CA ASP A 165 -2.24 13.95 -14.93
C ASP A 165 -2.08 12.46 -15.28
N GLY A 166 -1.93 11.59 -14.26
CA GLY A 166 -1.74 10.16 -14.41
C GLY A 166 -0.29 9.72 -14.69
N SER A 167 0.66 10.66 -14.80
CA SER A 167 2.07 10.32 -14.95
C SER A 167 2.68 9.81 -13.65
N LYS A 168 3.63 8.86 -13.71
CA LYS A 168 4.33 8.35 -12.53
C LYS A 168 5.23 9.43 -11.91
N THR A 169 5.18 9.59 -10.58
CA THR A 169 6.08 10.49 -9.85
C THR A 169 7.48 9.94 -9.68
N GLY A 170 7.66 8.62 -9.85
CA GLY A 170 8.85 7.87 -9.51
C GLY A 170 8.89 7.37 -8.05
N ALA A 171 7.93 7.79 -7.22
CA ALA A 171 7.76 7.25 -5.87
C ALA A 171 6.92 5.98 -5.90
N ILE A 172 7.24 5.05 -4.99
CA ILE A 172 6.51 3.78 -4.80
C ILE A 172 6.08 3.68 -3.35
N LYS A 173 4.83 3.25 -3.11
CA LYS A 173 4.31 3.02 -1.75
C LYS A 173 3.67 1.64 -1.61
N GLU A 174 3.78 1.07 -0.42
CA GLU A 174 3.01 -0.13 -0.07
C GLU A 174 1.51 0.21 0.01
N ARG A 175 0.67 -0.72 -0.42
CA ARG A 175 -0.79 -0.58 -0.51
C ARG A 175 -1.44 0.06 0.71
N LYS A 176 -1.18 -0.48 1.92
CA LYS A 176 -1.81 0.05 3.15
C LYS A 176 -1.29 1.44 3.52
N VAL A 177 -0.04 1.73 3.20
CA VAL A 177 0.54 3.08 3.35
C VAL A 177 -0.11 4.04 2.36
N ALA A 178 -0.26 3.65 1.09
CA ALA A 178 -0.91 4.46 0.06
C ALA A 178 -2.34 4.86 0.45
N HIS A 179 -3.17 3.89 0.88
CA HIS A 179 -4.54 4.16 1.34
C HIS A 179 -4.61 4.93 2.66
N ARG A 180 -3.64 4.73 3.57
CA ARG A 180 -3.56 5.52 4.81
C ARG A 180 -3.30 6.99 4.54
N GLU A 181 -2.40 7.27 3.59
CA GLU A 181 -1.98 8.63 3.22
C GLU A 181 -2.88 9.26 2.15
N GLY A 182 -3.69 8.48 1.43
CA GLY A 182 -4.52 8.91 0.30
C GLY A 182 -3.66 9.26 -0.93
N ALA A 183 -2.55 8.52 -1.12
CA ALA A 183 -1.65 8.72 -2.24
C ALA A 183 -2.32 8.29 -3.56
N LEU A 184 -2.20 9.11 -4.61
CA LEU A 184 -2.79 8.83 -5.92
C LEU A 184 -2.05 7.69 -6.60
N HIS A 185 -2.78 6.66 -7.01
CA HIS A 185 -2.25 5.46 -7.66
C HIS A 185 -3.17 4.95 -8.76
N GLY A 186 -2.72 3.96 -9.53
CA GLY A 186 -3.43 3.44 -10.69
C GLY A 186 -4.25 2.19 -10.39
N THR A 187 -5.43 2.09 -11.03
CA THR A 187 -6.27 0.89 -11.03
C THR A 187 -6.71 0.53 -12.46
N VAL A 188 -7.20 -0.67 -12.63
CA VAL A 188 -7.87 -1.12 -13.86
C VAL A 188 -9.29 -1.51 -13.52
N HIS A 189 -10.24 -1.02 -14.32
CA HIS A 189 -11.66 -1.32 -14.20
C HIS A 189 -12.14 -1.99 -15.47
N ILE A 190 -12.78 -3.15 -15.35
CA ILE A 190 -13.25 -3.91 -16.50
C ILE A 190 -14.75 -4.16 -16.36
N TRP A 191 -15.51 -3.73 -17.35
CA TRP A 191 -16.91 -4.00 -17.53
C TRP A 191 -17.11 -5.10 -18.55
N ILE A 192 -17.71 -6.21 -18.15
CA ILE A 192 -18.13 -7.28 -19.06
C ILE A 192 -19.59 -7.04 -19.40
N VAL A 193 -19.87 -6.90 -20.69
CA VAL A 193 -21.21 -6.58 -21.17
C VAL A 193 -21.67 -7.57 -22.23
N ARG A 194 -22.97 -7.73 -22.37
CA ARG A 194 -23.60 -8.46 -23.47
C ARG A 194 -24.85 -7.73 -23.97
N GLU A 195 -25.13 -7.85 -25.24
CA GLU A 195 -26.37 -7.30 -25.81
C GLU A 195 -27.59 -7.98 -25.22
N ASN A 196 -28.65 -7.19 -24.99
CA ASN A 196 -30.00 -7.67 -24.64
C ASN A 196 -31.08 -6.91 -25.41
N GLU A 197 -32.30 -7.48 -25.47
CA GLU A 197 -33.44 -6.91 -26.20
C GLU A 197 -34.22 -5.83 -25.40
N LYS A 198 -33.89 -5.63 -24.10
CA LYS A 198 -34.64 -4.78 -23.19
C LYS A 198 -34.10 -3.34 -23.18
N SER A 199 -32.86 -3.14 -22.77
CA SER A 199 -32.25 -1.82 -22.67
C SER A 199 -31.02 -1.66 -23.57
N GLY A 200 -30.71 -2.67 -24.38
CA GLY A 200 -29.54 -2.76 -25.24
C GLY A 200 -28.42 -3.61 -24.67
N TYR A 201 -28.15 -3.53 -23.36
CA TYR A 201 -27.06 -4.28 -22.72
C TYR A 201 -27.40 -4.77 -21.32
N ASP A 202 -26.89 -5.96 -20.98
CA ASP A 202 -26.66 -6.38 -19.60
C ASP A 202 -25.19 -6.11 -19.23
N VAL A 203 -24.96 -5.80 -17.96
CA VAL A 203 -23.65 -5.72 -17.33
C VAL A 203 -23.44 -6.91 -16.39
N LEU A 204 -22.26 -7.47 -16.36
CA LEU A 204 -21.88 -8.46 -15.35
C LEU A 204 -21.42 -7.71 -14.11
N LEU A 205 -22.03 -7.99 -12.98
CA LEU A 205 -21.64 -7.46 -11.67
C LEU A 205 -20.99 -8.55 -10.86
N GLN A 206 -19.91 -8.23 -10.14
CA GLN A 206 -19.39 -9.07 -9.08
C GLN A 206 -19.94 -8.62 -7.72
N LYS A 207 -20.04 -9.55 -6.78
CA LYS A 207 -20.29 -9.27 -5.38
C LYS A 207 -19.00 -9.48 -4.61
N ARG A 208 -18.50 -8.42 -3.99
CA ARG A 208 -17.27 -8.44 -3.19
C ARG A 208 -17.40 -9.41 -2.03
N SER A 209 -16.34 -10.12 -1.72
CA SER A 209 -16.28 -11.00 -0.54
C SER A 209 -16.55 -10.21 0.75
N ASP A 210 -17.15 -10.86 1.73
CA ASP A 210 -17.37 -10.29 3.07
C ASP A 210 -16.06 -10.05 3.85
N HIS A 211 -14.94 -10.55 3.33
CA HIS A 211 -13.61 -10.42 3.93
C HIS A 211 -12.77 -9.26 3.34
N LYS A 212 -13.31 -8.51 2.37
CA LYS A 212 -12.59 -7.36 1.77
C LYS A 212 -12.39 -6.23 2.78
N ASP A 213 -11.25 -5.55 2.67
CA ASP A 213 -10.86 -4.41 3.51
C ASP A 213 -11.81 -3.20 3.34
N SER A 214 -12.40 -3.06 2.14
CA SER A 214 -13.35 -2.00 1.80
C SER A 214 -14.61 -2.57 1.15
N HIS A 215 -15.76 -1.96 1.40
CA HIS A 215 -17.06 -2.31 0.80
C HIS A 215 -17.39 -3.82 0.80
N PRO A 216 -17.27 -4.56 1.93
CA PRO A 216 -17.58 -5.98 1.98
C PRO A 216 -19.03 -6.23 1.61
N GLY A 217 -19.28 -7.32 0.83
CA GLY A 217 -20.61 -7.75 0.42
C GLY A 217 -21.36 -6.83 -0.54
N CYS A 218 -20.74 -5.73 -1.01
CA CYS A 218 -21.34 -4.83 -2.02
C CYS A 218 -21.18 -5.41 -3.43
N TYR A 219 -22.14 -5.06 -4.29
CA TYR A 219 -21.98 -5.26 -5.73
C TYR A 219 -21.03 -4.21 -6.32
N ASP A 220 -20.22 -4.66 -7.25
CA ASP A 220 -19.19 -3.88 -7.93
C ASP A 220 -19.21 -4.16 -9.43
N ILE A 221 -18.36 -3.47 -10.17
CA ILE A 221 -18.10 -3.71 -11.60
C ILE A 221 -17.66 -5.16 -11.83
N SER A 222 -17.44 -5.57 -13.08
CA SER A 222 -17.19 -6.99 -13.38
C SER A 222 -15.86 -7.50 -12.81
N SER A 223 -14.81 -6.70 -12.92
CA SER A 223 -13.49 -6.95 -12.32
C SER A 223 -12.76 -5.64 -12.11
N ALA A 224 -12.03 -5.50 -11.01
CA ALA A 224 -11.27 -4.31 -10.68
C ALA A 224 -10.06 -4.63 -9.81
N GLY A 225 -8.92 -4.06 -10.13
CA GLY A 225 -7.73 -4.24 -9.31
C GLY A 225 -6.70 -3.14 -9.46
N HIS A 226 -5.69 -3.20 -8.60
CA HIS A 226 -4.61 -2.22 -8.60
C HIS A 226 -3.56 -2.57 -9.65
N ILE A 227 -2.91 -1.52 -10.16
CA ILE A 227 -1.71 -1.68 -10.99
C ILE A 227 -0.51 -1.75 -10.05
N SER A 228 0.14 -2.91 -9.99
CA SER A 228 1.35 -3.07 -9.19
C SER A 228 2.48 -2.19 -9.73
N ALA A 229 3.38 -1.78 -8.86
CA ALA A 229 4.52 -0.95 -9.25
C ALA A 229 5.35 -1.62 -10.35
N GLY A 230 5.55 -0.89 -11.44
CA GLY A 230 6.27 -1.38 -12.62
C GLY A 230 5.43 -2.12 -13.65
N ASP A 231 4.20 -2.55 -13.31
CA ASP A 231 3.32 -3.24 -14.24
C ASP A 231 2.76 -2.29 -15.31
N GLU A 232 2.41 -2.86 -16.45
CA GLU A 232 1.67 -2.19 -17.51
C GLU A 232 0.16 -2.33 -17.29
N ILE A 233 -0.59 -1.31 -17.68
CA ILE A 233 -2.06 -1.23 -17.52
C ILE A 233 -2.77 -2.46 -18.09
N MET A 234 -2.43 -2.84 -19.33
CA MET A 234 -3.08 -3.97 -20.00
C MET A 234 -2.75 -5.30 -19.33
N GLU A 235 -1.52 -5.50 -18.87
CA GLU A 235 -1.11 -6.70 -18.18
C GLU A 235 -1.86 -6.84 -16.85
N SER A 236 -2.01 -5.74 -16.11
CA SER A 236 -2.81 -5.70 -14.88
C SER A 236 -4.28 -6.04 -15.14
N ALA A 237 -4.90 -5.49 -16.20
CA ALA A 237 -6.29 -5.81 -16.54
C ALA A 237 -6.50 -7.30 -16.87
N LEU A 238 -5.58 -7.91 -17.61
CA LEU A 238 -5.63 -9.34 -17.95
C LEU A 238 -5.41 -10.22 -16.71
N ARG A 239 -4.50 -9.82 -15.83
CA ARG A 239 -4.21 -10.51 -14.57
C ARG A 239 -5.44 -10.50 -13.66
N GLU A 240 -6.08 -9.35 -13.44
CA GLU A 240 -7.27 -9.24 -12.59
C GLU A 240 -8.44 -10.09 -13.11
N LEU A 241 -8.72 -10.08 -14.42
CA LEU A 241 -9.74 -10.96 -15.00
C LEU A 241 -9.46 -12.44 -14.77
N TRP A 242 -8.19 -12.82 -14.84
CA TRP A 242 -7.79 -14.20 -14.59
C TRP A 242 -7.86 -14.57 -13.11
N GLU A 243 -7.36 -13.70 -12.22
CA GLU A 243 -7.32 -13.95 -10.77
C GLU A 243 -8.71 -13.96 -10.16
N GLU A 244 -9.52 -12.93 -10.43
CA GLU A 244 -10.85 -12.79 -9.82
C GLU A 244 -11.90 -13.72 -10.41
N LEU A 245 -11.88 -13.92 -11.74
CA LEU A 245 -12.95 -14.61 -12.47
C LEU A 245 -12.50 -15.90 -13.16
N GLY A 246 -11.22 -16.22 -13.22
CA GLY A 246 -10.67 -17.32 -14.00
C GLY A 246 -10.83 -17.10 -15.52
N LEU A 247 -11.03 -15.86 -15.96
CA LEU A 247 -11.31 -15.53 -17.35
C LEU A 247 -10.04 -15.15 -18.11
N SER A 248 -9.61 -16.00 -19.05
CA SER A 248 -8.48 -15.72 -19.95
C SER A 248 -8.95 -14.94 -21.16
N VAL A 249 -8.45 -13.72 -21.31
CA VAL A 249 -8.84 -12.78 -22.36
C VAL A 249 -7.62 -12.40 -23.20
N GLN A 250 -7.82 -12.17 -24.52
CA GLN A 250 -6.78 -11.62 -25.37
C GLN A 250 -6.81 -10.08 -25.30
N PRO A 251 -5.65 -9.39 -25.28
CA PRO A 251 -5.59 -7.91 -25.13
C PRO A 251 -6.46 -7.16 -26.13
N GLU A 252 -6.55 -7.63 -27.37
CA GLU A 252 -7.35 -7.04 -28.44
C GLU A 252 -8.87 -7.07 -28.21
N HIS A 253 -9.35 -7.83 -27.22
CA HIS A 253 -10.76 -7.90 -26.84
C HIS A 253 -11.12 -6.94 -25.70
N LEU A 254 -10.14 -6.25 -25.10
CA LEU A 254 -10.35 -5.21 -24.11
C LEU A 254 -10.32 -3.84 -24.80
N GLU A 255 -11.50 -3.22 -24.88
CA GLU A 255 -11.66 -1.90 -25.50
C GLU A 255 -11.60 -0.83 -24.40
N SER A 256 -10.63 0.09 -24.44
CA SER A 256 -10.60 1.22 -23.49
C SER A 256 -11.68 2.24 -23.84
N PHE A 257 -12.41 2.71 -22.82
CA PHE A 257 -13.37 3.79 -22.96
C PHE A 257 -13.04 5.05 -22.14
N GLY A 258 -11.85 5.08 -21.53
CA GLY A 258 -11.35 6.27 -20.87
C GLY A 258 -10.69 5.99 -19.52
N THR A 259 -10.70 7.00 -18.68
CA THR A 259 -10.19 6.95 -17.30
C THR A 259 -11.17 7.63 -16.37
N THR A 260 -11.21 7.20 -15.12
CA THR A 260 -12.02 7.83 -14.07
C THR A 260 -11.17 8.13 -12.85
N HIS A 261 -11.30 9.33 -12.27
CA HIS A 261 -10.63 9.67 -11.02
C HIS A 261 -11.61 9.45 -9.86
N VAL A 262 -11.28 8.51 -9.00
CA VAL A 262 -12.08 8.19 -7.81
C VAL A 262 -11.34 8.70 -6.58
N LYS A 263 -12.03 9.47 -5.73
CA LYS A 263 -11.47 9.96 -4.47
C LYS A 263 -12.53 9.98 -3.39
N PHE A 264 -12.27 9.26 -2.30
CA PHE A 264 -13.13 9.31 -1.12
C PHE A 264 -12.37 8.98 0.17
N GLU A 265 -12.95 9.34 1.29
CA GLU A 265 -12.52 8.93 2.62
C GLU A 265 -13.70 8.27 3.34
N LYS A 266 -13.51 7.05 3.83
CA LYS A 266 -14.49 6.30 4.62
C LYS A 266 -13.81 5.53 5.74
N THR A 267 -14.59 5.18 6.77
CA THR A 267 -14.11 4.32 7.86
C THR A 267 -14.61 2.90 7.66
N PHE A 268 -13.69 1.94 7.55
CA PHE A 268 -13.98 0.51 7.53
C PHE A 268 -13.32 -0.15 8.73
N TYR A 269 -14.03 -0.98 9.46
CA TYR A 269 -13.51 -1.71 10.64
C TYR A 269 -12.81 -0.80 11.67
N GLY A 270 -13.27 0.47 11.80
CA GLY A 270 -12.69 1.45 12.73
C GLY A 270 -11.39 2.13 12.24
N LYS A 271 -10.92 1.82 11.04
CA LYS A 271 -9.76 2.46 10.41
C LYS A 271 -10.21 3.38 9.28
N ILE A 272 -9.54 4.54 9.15
CA ILE A 272 -9.76 5.46 8.03
C ILE A 272 -9.11 4.86 6.78
N PHE A 273 -9.88 4.75 5.72
CA PHE A 273 -9.46 4.35 4.39
C PHE A 273 -9.63 5.53 3.45
N ARG A 274 -8.54 5.95 2.82
CA ARG A 274 -8.51 7.03 1.84
C ARG A 274 -8.22 6.43 0.48
N ASP A 275 -9.22 6.47 -0.36
CA ASP A 275 -9.09 6.07 -1.75
C ASP A 275 -8.79 7.28 -2.62
N ASN A 276 -7.81 7.15 -3.51
CA ASN A 276 -7.42 8.19 -4.44
C ASN A 276 -6.79 7.51 -5.66
N GLU A 277 -7.60 7.22 -6.68
CA GLU A 277 -7.24 6.35 -7.79
C GLU A 277 -7.55 7.00 -9.14
N ILE A 278 -6.70 6.73 -10.12
CA ILE A 278 -7.04 6.90 -11.53
C ILE A 278 -7.24 5.51 -12.11
N SER A 279 -8.49 5.17 -12.43
CA SER A 279 -8.78 3.92 -13.13
C SER A 279 -8.58 4.07 -14.63
N SER A 280 -8.07 3.00 -15.23
CA SER A 280 -8.10 2.78 -16.68
C SER A 280 -9.27 1.87 -16.98
N ASP A 281 -10.27 2.39 -17.70
CA ASP A 281 -11.58 1.79 -17.85
C ASP A 281 -11.69 1.01 -19.16
N PHE A 282 -12.06 -0.27 -19.07
CA PHE A 282 -12.15 -1.20 -20.20
C PHE A 282 -13.53 -1.85 -20.29
N VAL A 283 -13.92 -2.18 -21.53
CA VAL A 283 -15.11 -2.98 -21.86
C VAL A 283 -14.68 -4.29 -22.54
N TYR A 284 -15.29 -5.39 -22.11
CA TYR A 284 -15.18 -6.72 -22.71
C TYR A 284 -16.56 -7.17 -23.21
N ARG A 285 -16.66 -7.49 -24.52
CA ARG A 285 -17.94 -7.80 -25.20
C ARG A 285 -18.07 -9.24 -25.66
N GLN A 286 -17.03 -10.07 -25.49
CA GLN A 286 -17.11 -11.47 -25.92
C GLN A 286 -18.04 -12.28 -25.00
N PRO A 287 -18.67 -13.35 -25.50
CA PRO A 287 -19.56 -14.17 -24.70
C PRO A 287 -18.89 -14.76 -23.46
N VAL A 288 -19.52 -14.59 -22.31
CA VAL A 288 -19.09 -15.14 -21.03
C VAL A 288 -20.17 -16.06 -20.49
N ASP A 289 -19.79 -17.32 -20.23
CA ASP A 289 -20.61 -18.31 -19.53
C ASP A 289 -20.28 -18.25 -18.03
N ILE A 290 -21.15 -17.56 -17.26
CA ILE A 290 -20.89 -17.31 -15.83
C ILE A 290 -20.81 -18.60 -15.00
N ASP A 291 -21.43 -19.70 -15.46
CA ASP A 291 -21.39 -20.98 -14.77
C ASP A 291 -20.03 -21.69 -14.89
N LYS A 292 -19.16 -21.19 -15.79
CA LYS A 292 -17.80 -21.71 -16.00
C LYS A 292 -16.70 -20.82 -15.40
N LEU A 293 -17.05 -19.69 -14.81
CA LEU A 293 -16.10 -18.84 -14.14
C LEU A 293 -15.55 -19.52 -12.89
N ASN A 294 -14.27 -19.29 -12.62
CA ASN A 294 -13.60 -19.77 -11.41
C ASN A 294 -13.33 -18.56 -10.52
N LEU A 295 -14.26 -18.28 -9.62
CA LEU A 295 -14.18 -17.10 -8.76
C LEU A 295 -13.12 -17.28 -7.67
N GLN A 296 -12.31 -16.26 -7.45
CA GLN A 296 -11.41 -16.16 -6.31
C GLN A 296 -12.23 -15.81 -5.06
N GLU A 297 -12.59 -16.80 -4.27
CA GLU A 297 -13.53 -16.67 -3.13
C GLU A 297 -13.10 -15.63 -2.08
N SER A 298 -11.80 -15.34 -1.96
CA SER A 298 -11.29 -14.26 -1.09
C SER A 298 -11.67 -12.86 -1.59
N GLU A 299 -11.89 -12.68 -2.89
CA GLU A 299 -12.16 -11.42 -3.56
C GLU A 299 -13.63 -11.32 -3.99
N VAL A 300 -14.16 -12.35 -4.65
CA VAL A 300 -15.46 -12.38 -5.31
C VAL A 300 -16.32 -13.54 -4.77
N SER A 301 -17.47 -13.22 -4.16
CA SER A 301 -18.40 -14.22 -3.63
C SER A 301 -19.47 -14.68 -4.62
N GLU A 302 -19.81 -13.84 -5.60
CA GLU A 302 -20.89 -14.08 -6.57
C GLU A 302 -20.69 -13.21 -7.81
N VAL A 303 -21.14 -13.69 -8.96
CA VAL A 303 -21.30 -12.85 -10.16
C VAL A 303 -22.71 -12.99 -10.70
N ARG A 304 -23.25 -11.93 -11.31
CA ARG A 304 -24.57 -11.99 -11.94
C ARG A 304 -24.72 -10.97 -13.07
N TRP A 305 -25.50 -11.33 -14.06
CA TRP A 305 -25.95 -10.42 -15.08
C TRP A 305 -27.08 -9.53 -14.55
N MET A 306 -27.04 -8.23 -14.89
CA MET A 306 -28.11 -7.28 -14.63
C MET A 306 -28.28 -6.38 -15.85
N ASP A 307 -29.54 -6.12 -16.20
CA ASP A 307 -29.86 -5.12 -17.23
C ASP A 307 -29.26 -3.75 -16.86
N TYR A 308 -28.62 -3.07 -17.82
CA TYR A 308 -27.91 -1.81 -17.58
C TYR A 308 -28.81 -0.76 -16.93
N GLU A 309 -30.02 -0.54 -17.47
CA GLU A 309 -30.94 0.47 -16.95
C GLU A 309 -31.47 0.09 -15.55
N GLU A 310 -31.73 -1.19 -15.31
CA GLU A 310 -32.08 -1.68 -13.96
C GLU A 310 -30.93 -1.43 -12.97
N CYS A 311 -29.69 -1.71 -13.36
CA CYS A 311 -28.50 -1.44 -12.54
C CYS A 311 -28.39 0.04 -12.23
N ARG A 312 -28.51 0.92 -13.26
CA ARG A 312 -28.44 2.37 -13.12
C ARG A 312 -29.46 2.89 -12.12
N GLN A 313 -30.71 2.43 -12.21
CA GLN A 313 -31.77 2.81 -11.27
C GLN A 313 -31.48 2.34 -9.85
N LYS A 314 -31.00 1.12 -9.66
CA LYS A 314 -30.69 0.59 -8.33
C LYS A 314 -29.51 1.30 -7.67
N VAL A 315 -28.48 1.64 -8.44
CA VAL A 315 -27.34 2.45 -7.97
C VAL A 315 -27.80 3.84 -7.56
N ALA A 316 -28.55 4.54 -8.42
CA ALA A 316 -29.04 5.89 -8.16
C ALA A 316 -30.00 5.98 -6.95
N GLN A 317 -30.81 4.94 -6.72
CA GLN A 317 -31.76 4.87 -5.60
C GLN A 317 -31.15 4.32 -4.31
N GLY A 318 -29.91 3.78 -4.35
CA GLY A 318 -29.31 3.08 -3.22
C GLY A 318 -30.11 1.83 -2.79
N SER A 319 -30.89 1.23 -3.71
CA SER A 319 -31.74 0.06 -3.41
C SER A 319 -30.99 -1.27 -3.50
N MET A 320 -29.72 -1.22 -3.81
CA MET A 320 -28.77 -2.36 -3.83
C MET A 320 -27.48 -1.93 -3.14
N PRO A 321 -26.94 -2.73 -2.18
CA PRO A 321 -25.61 -2.49 -1.65
C PRO A 321 -24.60 -2.51 -2.80
N ASN A 322 -23.91 -1.40 -3.05
CA ASN A 322 -22.95 -1.29 -4.14
C ASN A 322 -21.84 -0.29 -3.83
N CYS A 323 -20.72 -0.40 -4.55
CA CYS A 323 -19.63 0.57 -4.57
C CYS A 323 -19.32 1.08 -5.98
N ILE A 324 -20.25 0.90 -6.91
CA ILE A 324 -20.12 1.33 -8.30
C ILE A 324 -20.00 2.86 -8.37
N ASN A 325 -18.98 3.35 -9.07
CA ASN A 325 -18.83 4.77 -9.34
C ASN A 325 -19.84 5.21 -10.40
N SER A 326 -20.72 6.17 -10.03
CA SER A 326 -21.79 6.62 -10.93
C SER A 326 -21.26 7.35 -12.16
N GLU A 327 -20.15 8.09 -12.06
CA GLU A 327 -19.57 8.81 -13.21
C GLU A 327 -19.00 7.82 -14.23
N GLU A 328 -18.26 6.82 -13.78
CA GLU A 328 -17.74 5.75 -14.63
C GLU A 328 -18.89 4.97 -15.31
N PHE A 329 -19.94 4.66 -14.55
CA PHE A 329 -21.07 3.91 -15.07
C PHE A 329 -21.85 4.70 -16.15
N GLU A 330 -22.01 6.02 -16.00
CA GLU A 330 -22.60 6.86 -17.04
C GLU A 330 -21.68 6.97 -18.28
N LYS A 331 -20.36 7.08 -18.10
CA LYS A 331 -19.38 7.01 -19.21
C LYS A 331 -19.50 5.70 -19.99
N LEU A 332 -19.68 4.57 -19.28
CA LEU A 332 -19.93 3.28 -19.92
C LEU A 332 -21.20 3.33 -20.78
N GLY A 333 -22.30 3.88 -20.27
CA GLY A 333 -23.55 4.03 -21.00
C GLY A 333 -23.40 4.87 -22.26
N ASP A 334 -22.70 5.99 -22.18
CA ASP A 334 -22.39 6.85 -23.32
C ASP A 334 -21.55 6.10 -24.36
N TYR A 335 -20.53 5.35 -23.93
CA TYR A 335 -19.69 4.54 -24.80
C TYR A 335 -20.46 3.40 -25.50
N LEU A 336 -21.42 2.79 -24.79
CA LEU A 336 -22.31 1.76 -25.35
C LEU A 336 -23.43 2.33 -26.23
N GLY A 337 -23.61 3.65 -26.28
CA GLY A 337 -24.68 4.32 -27.03
C GLY A 337 -26.07 4.16 -26.41
N ILE A 338 -26.13 3.88 -25.10
CA ILE A 338 -27.36 3.82 -24.30
C ILE A 338 -27.74 5.27 -23.93
N ARG A 339 -28.93 5.69 -24.29
CA ARG A 339 -29.45 7.07 -24.02
C ARG A 339 -30.52 7.07 -22.96
#